data_45fa8a88e7b96ae73a6ea89dd734f3b9
#
_entry.id   45fa8a88e7b96ae73a6ea89dd734f3b9
#
_cell.length_a   1.000
_cell.length_b   1.000
_cell.length_c   1.000
_cell.angle_alpha   90.00
_cell.angle_beta   90.00
_cell.angle_gamma   90.00
#
_symmetry.space_group_name_H-M   'P 1'
#
loop_
_entity.id
_entity.type
_entity.pdbx_description
1 polymer ?
#
loop_
_entity_poly.entity_id
_entity_poly.type
_entity_poly.pdbx_seq_one_letter_code
_entity_poly.pdbx_strand_id
1 'polypeptide(L)'
;VGALEGDERVQFTDDWRRILYENGYLAVSWPKEYGGQDLRPLEQVIIAEEFARAGVPSGGANDVFGIQMVGNTIIQWGTEEQKRHFLPRILAGDDRWCQGYSEPNAGSDLGNIGCRATLDGDEWVIDGQKIWTSAAQTANWIFVLTRTDPDAPKHKGITFLLCPMDQPGIEVRPIRMITGSAEFNEVFFTDARTARHNVIGEPNAGWAVAMTLLGYERGEAAATLPIAFRTELDRLVELARSRGRDGDPAIRQRLAWCYTKVEIMRYLGMRTLTRFLSGSQPGPEASIFKIFWSEYHQKATELAIDVLGPEGLVPTGRPPASAFQTDDPGAPNSTASWAGTFLNARAGTIYAGSSQVQRNIVGEMVLGLGKEPRADGGAWNELNRR
;
A
#
# COMPACT_ATOMS: atom_id res chain seq x y z
N VAL A 1 22.39 -0.49 -2.46
CA VAL A 1 21.25 -1.18 -1.81
C VAL A 1 20.91 -2.46 -2.55
N GLY A 2 20.80 -2.43 -3.87
CA GLY A 2 20.41 -3.59 -4.67
C GLY A 2 21.34 -4.82 -4.58
N ALA A 3 22.61 -4.63 -4.19
CA ALA A 3 23.58 -5.70 -4.03
C ALA A 3 23.66 -6.26 -2.61
N LEU A 4 22.98 -5.64 -1.63
CA LEU A 4 22.99 -6.09 -0.24
C LEU A 4 21.91 -7.15 0.00
N GLU A 5 22.23 -8.18 0.78
CA GLU A 5 21.33 -9.28 1.12
C GLU A 5 21.32 -9.53 2.64
N GLY A 6 20.28 -10.23 3.12
CA GLY A 6 20.17 -10.64 4.52
C GLY A 6 20.31 -9.49 5.52
N ASP A 7 21.09 -9.74 6.57
CA ASP A 7 21.27 -8.81 7.69
C ASP A 7 21.95 -7.49 7.29
N GLU A 8 22.88 -7.53 6.29
CA GLU A 8 23.52 -6.30 5.81
C GLU A 8 22.53 -5.34 5.17
N ARG A 9 21.53 -5.87 4.46
CA ARG A 9 20.49 -5.06 3.87
C ARG A 9 19.57 -4.46 4.93
N VAL A 10 19.20 -5.25 5.94
CA VAL A 10 18.39 -4.77 7.07
C VAL A 10 19.12 -3.64 7.78
N GLN A 11 20.38 -3.87 8.16
CA GLN A 11 21.20 -2.87 8.83
C GLN A 11 21.35 -1.58 8.00
N PHE A 12 21.63 -1.70 6.69
CA PHE A 12 21.71 -0.54 5.81
C PHE A 12 20.37 0.23 5.77
N THR A 13 19.24 -0.48 5.69
CA THR A 13 17.92 0.17 5.63
C THR A 13 17.61 0.92 6.92
N ASP A 14 17.94 0.34 8.07
CA ASP A 14 17.73 0.96 9.38
C ASP A 14 18.64 2.18 9.57
N ASP A 15 19.94 2.07 9.21
CA ASP A 15 20.87 3.18 9.26
C ASP A 15 20.48 4.32 8.31
N TRP A 16 20.05 3.98 7.08
CA TRP A 16 19.56 4.95 6.12
C TRP A 16 18.27 5.64 6.59
N ARG A 17 17.33 4.87 7.13
CA ARG A 17 16.12 5.41 7.73
C ARG A 17 16.43 6.40 8.85
N ARG A 18 17.39 6.08 9.71
CA ARG A 18 17.85 6.98 10.79
C ARG A 18 18.43 8.28 10.23
N ILE A 19 19.25 8.21 9.18
CA ILE A 19 19.79 9.40 8.48
C ILE A 19 18.65 10.26 7.93
N LEU A 20 17.64 9.66 7.30
CA LEU A 20 16.46 10.38 6.80
C LEU A 20 15.69 11.06 7.94
N TYR A 21 15.51 10.37 9.06
CA TYR A 21 14.85 10.91 10.25
C TYR A 21 15.62 12.12 10.82
N GLU A 22 16.91 11.97 11.09
CA GLU A 22 17.78 13.01 11.66
C GLU A 22 17.86 14.27 10.77
N ASN A 23 17.67 14.13 9.48
CA ASN A 23 17.68 15.22 8.51
C ASN A 23 16.27 15.68 8.06
N GLY A 24 15.20 15.13 8.66
CA GLY A 24 13.82 15.54 8.40
C GLY A 24 13.23 15.11 7.05
N TYR A 25 13.76 14.04 6.44
CA TYR A 25 13.30 13.55 5.13
C TYR A 25 12.27 12.44 5.20
N LEU A 26 11.87 11.95 6.40
CA LEU A 26 10.89 10.85 6.49
C LEU A 26 9.45 11.31 6.28
N ALA A 27 8.97 12.25 7.07
CA ALA A 27 7.58 12.70 7.06
C ALA A 27 7.47 14.13 6.56
N VAL A 28 8.01 14.40 5.38
CA VAL A 28 8.15 15.76 4.83
C VAL A 28 6.82 16.51 4.67
N SER A 29 5.71 15.78 4.54
CA SER A 29 4.36 16.35 4.44
C SER A 29 3.69 16.67 5.78
N TRP A 30 4.20 16.10 6.89
CA TRP A 30 3.58 16.33 8.20
C TRP A 30 3.81 17.75 8.69
N PRO A 31 2.89 18.30 9.52
CA PRO A 31 3.11 19.58 10.21
C PRO A 31 4.41 19.57 11.02
N LYS A 32 5.07 20.72 11.09
CA LYS A 32 6.35 20.87 11.83
C LYS A 32 6.21 20.52 13.30
N GLU A 33 5.06 20.82 13.90
CA GLU A 33 4.77 20.48 15.31
C GLU A 33 4.80 18.98 15.60
N TYR A 34 4.62 18.13 14.56
CA TYR A 34 4.68 16.67 14.66
C TYR A 34 5.96 16.09 14.03
N GLY A 35 7.00 16.93 13.82
CA GLY A 35 8.30 16.49 13.32
C GLY A 35 8.43 16.43 11.80
N GLY A 36 7.44 16.91 11.04
CA GLY A 36 7.50 17.06 9.60
C GLY A 36 8.16 18.35 9.13
N GLN A 37 8.12 18.59 7.84
CA GLN A 37 8.66 19.80 7.20
C GLN A 37 7.55 20.72 6.65
N ASP A 38 6.28 20.31 6.71
CA ASP A 38 5.14 21.03 6.15
C ASP A 38 5.31 21.34 4.65
N LEU A 39 5.94 20.39 3.91
CA LEU A 39 6.20 20.57 2.50
C LEU A 39 4.92 20.41 1.67
N ARG A 40 4.78 21.33 0.71
CA ARG A 40 3.69 21.27 -0.26
C ARG A 40 3.84 20.06 -1.22
N PRO A 41 2.76 19.59 -1.83
CA PRO A 41 2.79 18.42 -2.72
C PRO A 41 3.84 18.49 -3.82
N LEU A 42 4.12 19.66 -4.40
CA LEU A 42 5.15 19.82 -5.42
C LEU A 42 6.56 19.53 -4.89
N GLU A 43 6.86 20.00 -3.70
CA GLU A 43 8.16 19.79 -3.05
C GLU A 43 8.36 18.32 -2.68
N GLN A 44 7.29 17.64 -2.25
CA GLN A 44 7.29 16.19 -1.97
C GLN A 44 7.60 15.39 -3.24
N VAL A 45 6.99 15.74 -4.37
CA VAL A 45 7.24 15.09 -5.67
C VAL A 45 8.68 15.29 -6.11
N ILE A 46 9.24 16.51 -5.96
CA ILE A 46 10.65 16.79 -6.30
C ILE A 46 11.59 15.89 -5.48
N ILE A 47 11.37 15.77 -4.17
CA ILE A 47 12.17 14.89 -3.30
C ILE A 47 12.05 13.42 -3.75
N ALA A 48 10.83 12.97 -4.02
CA ALA A 48 10.59 11.61 -4.50
C ALA A 48 11.28 11.32 -5.84
N GLU A 49 11.29 12.30 -6.77
CA GLU A 49 12.03 12.20 -8.04
C GLU A 49 13.53 12.08 -7.81
N GLU A 50 14.11 12.90 -6.94
CA GLU A 50 15.55 12.85 -6.66
C GLU A 50 15.94 11.53 -5.97
N PHE A 51 15.14 11.02 -5.05
CA PHE A 51 15.36 9.71 -4.43
C PHE A 51 15.30 8.57 -5.47
N ALA A 52 14.29 8.62 -6.36
CA ALA A 52 14.15 7.64 -7.43
C ALA A 52 15.34 7.69 -8.40
N ARG A 53 15.81 8.89 -8.80
CA ARG A 53 16.99 9.06 -9.65
C ARG A 53 18.27 8.56 -8.98
N ALA A 54 18.42 8.80 -7.68
CA ALA A 54 19.55 8.31 -6.91
C ALA A 54 19.48 6.80 -6.62
N GLY A 55 18.32 6.18 -6.81
CA GLY A 55 18.10 4.75 -6.53
C GLY A 55 18.20 4.42 -5.03
N VAL A 56 17.78 5.34 -4.18
CA VAL A 56 17.79 5.17 -2.71
C VAL A 56 16.38 5.01 -2.15
N PRO A 57 16.20 4.22 -1.08
CA PRO A 57 14.90 4.06 -0.43
C PRO A 57 14.43 5.37 0.21
N SER A 58 13.11 5.61 0.22
CA SER A 58 12.48 6.74 0.89
C SER A 58 12.17 6.50 2.37
N GLY A 59 12.45 5.31 2.89
CA GLY A 59 12.20 4.91 4.29
C GLY A 59 12.37 3.42 4.51
N GLY A 60 11.92 2.94 5.67
CA GLY A 60 11.89 1.52 6.05
C GLY A 60 10.61 0.79 5.57
N ALA A 61 10.59 -0.53 5.72
CA ALA A 61 9.48 -1.39 5.24
C ALA A 61 8.11 -1.05 5.88
N ASN A 62 8.11 -0.64 7.15
CA ASN A 62 6.89 -0.29 7.88
C ASN A 62 6.49 1.19 7.73
N ASP A 63 7.33 2.04 7.14
CA ASP A 63 7.08 3.49 7.07
C ASP A 63 5.87 3.84 6.19
N VAL A 64 5.56 3.05 5.17
CA VAL A 64 4.34 3.22 4.39
C VAL A 64 3.10 3.12 5.27
N PHE A 65 3.08 2.17 6.21
CA PHE A 65 1.96 1.99 7.15
C PHE A 65 2.00 3.01 8.30
N GLY A 66 3.19 3.29 8.84
CA GLY A 66 3.39 4.23 9.93
C GLY A 66 3.24 5.68 9.49
N ILE A 67 4.03 6.12 8.52
CA ILE A 67 4.12 7.53 8.14
C ILE A 67 3.03 7.92 7.15
N GLN A 68 2.90 7.17 6.04
CA GLN A 68 1.99 7.57 4.97
C GLN A 68 0.52 7.26 5.28
N MET A 69 0.23 6.18 6.02
CA MET A 69 -1.13 5.74 6.33
C MET A 69 -1.57 6.19 7.73
N VAL A 70 -1.20 5.44 8.79
CA VAL A 70 -1.75 5.67 10.12
C VAL A 70 -1.35 7.02 10.71
N GLY A 71 -0.14 7.50 10.46
CA GLY A 71 0.32 8.79 10.95
C GLY A 71 -0.51 9.95 10.41
N ASN A 72 -0.74 10.00 9.10
CA ASN A 72 -1.66 10.99 8.49
C ASN A 72 -3.09 10.84 9.03
N THR A 73 -3.52 9.60 9.29
CA THR A 73 -4.85 9.34 9.85
C THR A 73 -4.96 9.84 11.30
N ILE A 74 -3.92 9.64 12.11
CA ILE A 74 -3.84 10.18 13.48
C ILE A 74 -3.81 11.71 13.46
N ILE A 75 -3.07 12.33 12.54
CA ILE A 75 -3.05 13.80 12.39
C ILE A 75 -4.46 14.33 12.12
N GLN A 76 -5.25 13.66 11.28
CA GLN A 76 -6.58 14.12 10.90
C GLN A 76 -7.68 13.76 11.91
N TRP A 77 -7.64 12.56 12.50
CA TRP A 77 -8.74 11.99 13.28
C TRP A 77 -8.39 11.75 14.76
N GLY A 78 -7.11 11.75 15.11
CA GLY A 78 -6.66 11.47 16.46
C GLY A 78 -6.86 12.64 17.39
N THR A 79 -6.96 12.34 18.69
CA THR A 79 -6.91 13.35 19.76
C THR A 79 -5.51 13.91 19.90
N GLU A 80 -5.35 15.07 20.54
CA GLU A 80 -4.04 15.67 20.80
C GLU A 80 -3.13 14.76 21.65
N GLU A 81 -3.71 13.97 22.55
CA GLU A 81 -2.98 12.98 23.33
C GLU A 81 -2.42 11.86 22.43
N GLN A 82 -3.25 11.31 21.52
CA GLN A 82 -2.83 10.30 20.56
C GLN A 82 -1.74 10.84 19.61
N LYS A 83 -1.88 12.06 19.11
CA LYS A 83 -0.87 12.70 18.25
C LYS A 83 0.46 12.82 18.96
N ARG A 84 0.48 13.34 20.20
CA ARG A 84 1.70 13.48 21.00
C ARG A 84 2.33 12.15 21.37
N HIS A 85 1.53 11.11 21.53
CA HIS A 85 2.03 9.78 21.89
C HIS A 85 2.63 9.05 20.68
N PHE A 86 1.85 8.93 19.58
CA PHE A 86 2.22 8.06 18.48
C PHE A 86 3.14 8.70 17.43
N LEU A 87 2.91 9.97 17.05
CA LEU A 87 3.63 10.56 15.92
C LEU A 87 5.15 10.61 16.12
N PRO A 88 5.70 11.05 17.28
CA PRO A 88 7.14 11.02 17.51
C PRO A 88 7.72 9.61 17.47
N ARG A 89 6.99 8.61 18.00
CA ARG A 89 7.44 7.22 18.07
C ARG A 89 7.44 6.55 16.68
N ILE A 90 6.49 6.92 15.83
CA ILE A 90 6.46 6.50 14.40
C ILE A 90 7.73 7.04 13.71
N LEU A 91 8.04 8.31 13.86
CA LEU A 91 9.22 8.92 13.24
C LEU A 91 10.53 8.34 13.77
N ALA A 92 10.63 8.11 15.06
CA ALA A 92 11.80 7.48 15.68
C ALA A 92 11.99 6.02 15.23
N GLY A 93 10.91 5.34 14.77
CA GLY A 93 10.94 3.93 14.41
C GLY A 93 10.69 2.97 15.56
N ASP A 94 10.32 3.52 16.75
CA ASP A 94 9.92 2.74 17.92
C ASP A 94 8.62 2.00 17.65
N ASP A 95 7.66 2.69 17.01
CA ASP A 95 6.38 2.12 16.62
C ASP A 95 6.38 1.79 15.13
N ARG A 96 6.46 0.48 14.83
CA ARG A 96 6.41 -0.08 13.49
C ARG A 96 5.02 -0.66 13.25
N TRP A 97 4.36 -0.19 12.21
CA TRP A 97 2.95 -0.44 11.95
C TRP A 97 2.71 -1.44 10.83
N CYS A 98 1.60 -2.18 10.94
CA CYS A 98 1.00 -2.93 9.84
C CYS A 98 -0.52 -2.71 9.80
N GLN A 99 -1.15 -3.15 8.69
CA GLN A 99 -2.56 -2.92 8.40
C GLN A 99 -3.39 -4.18 8.54
N GLY A 100 -4.38 -4.20 9.43
CA GLY A 100 -5.33 -5.29 9.64
C GLY A 100 -6.71 -4.98 9.04
N TYR A 101 -6.86 -5.03 7.71
CA TYR A 101 -8.13 -4.72 7.04
C TYR A 101 -8.82 -5.98 6.53
N SER A 102 -8.26 -6.60 5.49
CA SER A 102 -8.87 -7.74 4.81
C SER A 102 -9.01 -8.97 5.72
N GLU A 103 -10.07 -9.74 5.48
CA GLU A 103 -10.33 -11.02 6.09
C GLU A 103 -10.50 -12.09 5.00
N PRO A 104 -10.42 -13.40 5.31
CA PRO A 104 -10.59 -14.45 4.31
C PRO A 104 -11.86 -14.29 3.46
N ASN A 105 -12.94 -13.80 4.05
CA ASN A 105 -14.23 -13.60 3.39
C ASN A 105 -14.58 -12.13 3.11
N ALA A 106 -13.70 -11.18 3.40
CA ALA A 106 -13.94 -9.75 3.28
C ALA A 106 -12.71 -9.01 2.73
N GLY A 107 -12.45 -9.13 1.44
CA GLY A 107 -11.43 -8.39 0.71
C GLY A 107 -12.03 -7.22 -0.06
N SER A 108 -12.57 -7.47 -1.26
CA SER A 108 -13.25 -6.43 -2.07
C SER A 108 -14.49 -5.88 -1.38
N ASP A 109 -15.24 -6.70 -0.65
CA ASP A 109 -16.33 -6.27 0.23
C ASP A 109 -15.82 -6.03 1.66
N LEU A 110 -14.92 -5.07 1.81
CA LEU A 110 -14.28 -4.74 3.09
C LEU A 110 -15.31 -4.36 4.17
N GLY A 111 -16.45 -3.78 3.80
CA GLY A 111 -17.53 -3.50 4.75
C GLY A 111 -18.11 -4.73 5.43
N ASN A 112 -17.84 -5.94 4.92
CA ASN A 112 -18.35 -7.19 5.46
C ASN A 112 -17.41 -7.88 6.47
N ILE A 113 -16.43 -7.16 7.03
CA ILE A 113 -15.52 -7.71 8.06
C ILE A 113 -16.29 -8.26 9.26
N GLY A 114 -15.79 -9.38 9.81
CA GLY A 114 -16.36 -10.09 10.94
C GLY A 114 -15.44 -10.19 12.18
N CYS A 115 -14.15 -9.78 12.06
CA CYS A 115 -13.26 -9.64 13.23
C CYS A 115 -13.90 -8.66 14.21
N ARG A 116 -14.32 -9.15 15.37
CA ARG A 116 -15.11 -8.35 16.32
C ARG A 116 -14.22 -7.70 17.37
N ALA A 117 -14.72 -6.61 17.93
CA ALA A 117 -14.19 -6.06 19.17
C ALA A 117 -15.33 -5.72 20.13
N THR A 118 -15.13 -6.07 21.39
CA THR A 118 -16.09 -5.79 22.48
C THR A 118 -15.38 -4.99 23.55
N LEU A 119 -16.05 -3.98 24.10
CA LEU A 119 -15.52 -3.21 25.22
C LEU A 119 -15.71 -3.98 26.52
N ASP A 120 -14.62 -4.24 27.23
CA ASP A 120 -14.57 -4.89 28.54
C ASP A 120 -13.85 -3.96 29.52
N GLY A 121 -14.60 -3.20 30.30
CA GLY A 121 -14.05 -2.16 31.16
C GLY A 121 -13.35 -1.05 30.37
N ASP A 122 -12.05 -0.90 30.58
CA ASP A 122 -11.20 0.09 29.93
C ASP A 122 -10.38 -0.47 28.76
N GLU A 123 -10.74 -1.66 28.26
CA GLU A 123 -10.05 -2.32 27.15
C GLU A 123 -11.03 -2.81 26.08
N TRP A 124 -10.59 -2.79 24.83
CA TRP A 124 -11.22 -3.52 23.74
C TRP A 124 -10.63 -4.92 23.67
N VAL A 125 -11.49 -5.91 23.59
CA VAL A 125 -11.15 -7.32 23.40
C VAL A 125 -11.44 -7.67 21.95
N ILE A 126 -10.41 -8.12 21.21
CA ILE A 126 -10.45 -8.39 19.78
C ILE A 126 -10.38 -9.89 19.53
N ASP A 127 -11.34 -10.40 18.74
CA ASP A 127 -11.38 -11.80 18.30
C ASP A 127 -11.63 -11.89 16.79
N GLY A 128 -10.83 -12.68 16.10
CA GLY A 128 -11.00 -12.91 14.68
C GLY A 128 -9.70 -13.12 13.93
N GLN A 129 -9.75 -12.90 12.63
CA GLN A 129 -8.61 -13.11 11.74
C GLN A 129 -8.50 -11.99 10.72
N LYS A 130 -7.27 -11.55 10.45
CA LYS A 130 -6.91 -10.72 9.30
C LYS A 130 -6.00 -11.48 8.37
N ILE A 131 -6.03 -11.13 7.09
CA ILE A 131 -5.20 -11.76 6.05
C ILE A 131 -4.61 -10.69 5.13
N TRP A 132 -3.55 -11.04 4.43
CA TRP A 132 -2.78 -10.16 3.54
C TRP A 132 -2.16 -8.98 4.29
N THR A 133 -1.85 -9.15 5.57
CA THR A 133 -1.21 -8.13 6.39
C THR A 133 0.28 -8.05 6.05
N SER A 134 0.66 -7.00 5.31
CA SER A 134 2.06 -6.78 4.94
C SER A 134 2.91 -6.41 6.14
N ALA A 135 4.13 -6.92 6.19
CA ALA A 135 5.15 -6.60 7.19
C ALA A 135 4.73 -6.83 8.66
N ALA A 136 3.73 -7.70 8.92
CA ALA A 136 3.30 -8.00 10.29
C ALA A 136 4.40 -8.66 11.13
N GLN A 137 5.35 -9.37 10.48
CA GLN A 137 6.47 -10.02 11.18
C GLN A 137 7.43 -9.02 11.86
N THR A 138 7.47 -7.79 11.39
CA THR A 138 8.36 -6.74 11.88
C THR A 138 7.63 -5.60 12.57
N ALA A 139 6.30 -5.63 12.56
CA ALA A 139 5.45 -4.65 13.21
C ALA A 139 5.29 -4.96 14.71
N ASN A 140 5.22 -3.92 15.54
CA ASN A 140 4.83 -4.01 16.95
C ASN A 140 3.49 -3.32 17.24
N TRP A 141 2.89 -2.70 16.21
CA TRP A 141 1.55 -2.11 16.23
C TRP A 141 0.78 -2.48 14.96
N ILE A 142 -0.53 -2.70 15.12
CA ILE A 142 -1.46 -2.88 14.01
C ILE A 142 -2.61 -1.89 14.13
N PHE A 143 -2.96 -1.21 13.02
CA PHE A 143 -4.24 -0.55 12.94
C PHE A 143 -5.25 -1.49 12.28
N VAL A 144 -6.34 -1.74 12.98
CA VAL A 144 -7.27 -2.82 12.63
C VAL A 144 -8.72 -2.31 12.55
N LEU A 145 -9.43 -2.74 11.51
CA LEU A 145 -10.89 -2.56 11.43
C LEU A 145 -11.59 -3.72 12.11
N THR A 146 -12.48 -3.42 13.05
CA THR A 146 -13.22 -4.42 13.81
C THR A 146 -14.72 -4.16 13.77
N ARG A 147 -15.51 -5.23 13.84
CA ARG A 147 -16.96 -5.18 14.00
C ARG A 147 -17.29 -4.97 15.47
N THR A 148 -17.81 -3.78 15.80
CA THR A 148 -18.21 -3.41 17.17
C THR A 148 -19.72 -3.37 17.35
N ASP A 149 -20.49 -3.18 16.28
CA ASP A 149 -21.94 -3.25 16.27
C ASP A 149 -22.43 -4.13 15.10
N PRO A 150 -22.77 -5.41 15.36
CA PRO A 150 -23.27 -6.31 14.32
C PRO A 150 -24.73 -6.04 13.91
N ASP A 151 -25.49 -5.28 14.69
CA ASP A 151 -26.89 -4.95 14.40
C ASP A 151 -27.02 -3.72 13.50
N ALA A 152 -25.93 -2.96 13.32
CA ALA A 152 -25.87 -1.85 12.41
C ALA A 152 -25.69 -2.30 10.95
N PRO A 153 -26.05 -1.48 9.94
CA PRO A 153 -25.64 -1.70 8.56
C PRO A 153 -24.11 -1.84 8.43
N LYS A 154 -23.66 -2.67 7.49
CA LYS A 154 -22.26 -3.14 7.42
C LYS A 154 -21.17 -2.04 7.49
N HIS A 155 -21.45 -0.82 7.00
CA HIS A 155 -20.49 0.29 7.05
C HIS A 155 -20.59 1.14 8.32
N LYS A 156 -21.61 0.92 9.19
CA LYS A 156 -21.88 1.75 10.37
C LYS A 156 -21.52 1.08 11.71
N GLY A 157 -21.19 -0.18 11.71
CA GLY A 157 -20.83 -0.93 12.92
C GLY A 157 -19.35 -1.30 12.98
N ILE A 158 -18.48 -0.49 12.38
CA ILE A 158 -17.04 -0.72 12.29
C ILE A 158 -16.30 0.32 13.12
N THR A 159 -15.32 -0.11 13.92
CA THR A 159 -14.42 0.76 14.68
C THR A 159 -12.98 0.58 14.18
N PHE A 160 -12.25 1.68 14.13
CA PHE A 160 -10.82 1.71 13.80
C PHE A 160 -10.02 1.71 15.11
N LEU A 161 -9.31 0.60 15.38
CA LEU A 161 -8.53 0.40 16.60
C LEU A 161 -7.03 0.40 16.30
N LEU A 162 -6.25 0.94 17.22
CA LEU A 162 -4.80 0.76 17.31
C LEU A 162 -4.54 -0.33 18.34
N CYS A 163 -3.78 -1.37 17.97
CA CYS A 163 -3.54 -2.51 18.86
C CYS A 163 -2.04 -2.84 18.89
N PRO A 164 -1.44 -2.97 20.10
CA PRO A 164 -0.08 -3.48 20.23
C PRO A 164 -0.05 -4.96 19.85
N MET A 165 0.97 -5.39 19.11
CA MET A 165 1.09 -6.78 18.62
C MET A 165 1.90 -7.67 19.54
N ASP A 166 2.76 -7.11 20.38
CA ASP A 166 3.55 -7.87 21.35
C ASP A 166 2.71 -8.17 22.61
N GLN A 167 1.80 -9.14 22.48
CA GLN A 167 0.92 -9.56 23.56
C GLN A 167 0.44 -10.99 23.33
N PRO A 168 0.03 -11.71 24.41
CA PRO A 168 -0.73 -12.95 24.27
C PRO A 168 -2.00 -12.76 23.43
N GLY A 169 -2.38 -13.78 22.67
CA GLY A 169 -3.60 -13.73 21.85
C GLY A 169 -3.41 -13.16 20.45
N ILE A 170 -2.22 -12.71 20.07
CA ILE A 170 -1.91 -12.38 18.68
C ILE A 170 -0.91 -13.39 18.10
N GLU A 171 -1.31 -14.05 17.02
CA GLU A 171 -0.45 -14.96 16.28
C GLU A 171 -0.30 -14.47 14.83
N VAL A 172 0.96 -14.35 14.36
CA VAL A 172 1.30 -13.96 13.00
C VAL A 172 1.80 -15.17 12.22
N ARG A 173 1.15 -15.51 11.12
CA ARG A 173 1.54 -16.63 10.25
C ARG A 173 1.90 -16.12 8.84
N PRO A 174 3.17 -16.25 8.43
CA PRO A 174 3.59 -15.82 7.09
C PRO A 174 2.93 -16.64 5.98
N ILE A 175 2.51 -15.96 4.92
CA ILE A 175 1.93 -16.55 3.71
C ILE A 175 3.03 -16.62 2.65
N ARG A 176 3.40 -17.84 2.23
CA ARG A 176 4.35 -18.03 1.14
C ARG A 176 3.69 -17.74 -0.20
N MET A 177 4.18 -16.71 -0.89
CA MET A 177 3.71 -16.30 -2.21
C MET A 177 4.31 -17.14 -3.34
N ILE A 178 3.76 -17.01 -4.55
CA ILE A 178 4.31 -17.66 -5.77
C ILE A 178 5.70 -17.17 -6.13
N THR A 179 6.11 -15.99 -5.63
CA THR A 179 7.48 -15.47 -5.75
C THR A 179 8.49 -16.19 -4.86
N GLY A 180 8.01 -17.00 -3.90
CA GLY A 180 8.82 -17.65 -2.87
C GLY A 180 9.03 -16.80 -1.60
N SER A 181 8.76 -15.51 -1.65
CA SER A 181 8.80 -14.62 -0.47
C SER A 181 7.57 -14.80 0.42
N ALA A 182 7.63 -14.31 1.66
CA ALA A 182 6.54 -14.36 2.65
C ALA A 182 6.34 -12.98 3.28
N GLU A 183 5.99 -12.00 2.46
CA GLU A 183 5.75 -10.62 2.88
C GLU A 183 4.41 -10.44 3.58
N PHE A 184 3.38 -11.15 3.10
CA PHE A 184 2.04 -11.09 3.65
C PHE A 184 1.83 -12.13 4.75
N ASN A 185 0.89 -11.82 5.65
CA ASN A 185 0.60 -12.67 6.79
C ASN A 185 -0.89 -12.82 7.02
N GLU A 186 -1.26 -13.94 7.64
CA GLU A 186 -2.45 -14.05 8.45
C GLU A 186 -2.13 -13.55 9.86
N VAL A 187 -3.06 -12.83 10.47
CA VAL A 187 -2.97 -12.37 11.86
C VAL A 187 -4.22 -12.83 12.59
N PHE A 188 -4.04 -13.69 13.57
CA PHE A 188 -5.12 -14.23 14.40
C PHE A 188 -5.18 -13.46 15.71
N PHE A 189 -6.40 -13.13 16.11
CA PHE A 189 -6.71 -12.49 17.38
C PHE A 189 -7.58 -13.43 18.21
N THR A 190 -7.13 -13.73 19.41
CA THR A 190 -7.85 -14.55 20.40
C THR A 190 -7.75 -13.84 21.74
N ASP A 191 -8.79 -13.16 22.15
CA ASP A 191 -8.81 -12.35 23.38
C ASP A 191 -7.68 -11.29 23.40
N ALA A 192 -7.30 -10.76 22.23
CA ALA A 192 -6.26 -9.73 22.13
C ALA A 192 -6.82 -8.38 22.63
N ARG A 193 -5.99 -7.61 23.36
CA ARG A 193 -6.45 -6.45 24.09
C ARG A 193 -5.79 -5.16 23.64
N THR A 194 -6.57 -4.09 23.64
CA THR A 194 -6.05 -2.74 23.48
C THR A 194 -6.83 -1.75 24.32
N ALA A 195 -6.15 -0.70 24.79
CA ALA A 195 -6.76 0.28 25.67
C ALA A 195 -7.96 0.98 25.01
N ARG A 196 -8.97 1.31 25.80
CA ARG A 196 -10.19 1.97 25.34
C ARG A 196 -9.93 3.23 24.50
N HIS A 197 -8.91 4.01 24.87
CA HIS A 197 -8.54 5.25 24.19
C HIS A 197 -7.77 5.03 22.87
N ASN A 198 -7.43 3.79 22.49
CA ASN A 198 -6.81 3.45 21.22
C ASN A 198 -7.82 3.34 20.06
N VAL A 199 -8.93 4.04 20.13
CA VAL A 199 -9.87 4.25 19.03
C VAL A 199 -9.44 5.51 18.26
N ILE A 200 -9.36 5.43 16.94
CA ILE A 200 -9.21 6.62 16.10
C ILE A 200 -10.58 7.03 15.57
N GLY A 201 -10.94 8.28 15.84
CA GLY A 201 -12.31 8.77 15.65
C GLY A 201 -13.25 8.22 16.73
N GLU A 202 -14.53 8.03 16.37
CA GLU A 202 -15.55 7.53 17.29
C GLU A 202 -15.82 6.03 17.07
N PRO A 203 -16.21 5.28 18.12
CA PRO A 203 -16.70 3.91 17.96
C PRO A 203 -17.82 3.84 16.91
N ASN A 204 -17.82 2.79 16.10
CA ASN A 204 -18.74 2.56 14.98
C ASN A 204 -18.63 3.55 13.80
N ALA A 205 -17.72 4.53 13.86
CA ALA A 205 -17.43 5.47 12.77
C ALA A 205 -16.14 5.13 11.99
N GLY A 206 -15.50 3.99 12.27
CA GLY A 206 -14.22 3.58 11.71
C GLY A 206 -14.19 3.43 10.18
N TRP A 207 -15.35 3.26 9.54
CA TRP A 207 -15.42 3.24 8.07
C TRP A 207 -14.99 4.57 7.45
N ALA A 208 -15.40 5.70 8.01
CA ALA A 208 -15.01 7.03 7.52
C ALA A 208 -13.48 7.23 7.68
N VAL A 209 -12.93 6.80 8.82
CA VAL A 209 -11.49 6.83 9.10
C VAL A 209 -10.72 5.97 8.07
N ALA A 210 -11.21 4.75 7.81
CA ALA A 210 -10.61 3.86 6.82
C ALA A 210 -10.63 4.43 5.40
N MET A 211 -11.72 5.09 5.00
CA MET A 211 -11.81 5.73 3.68
C MET A 211 -10.84 6.91 3.54
N THR A 212 -10.63 7.67 4.62
CA THR A 212 -9.62 8.74 4.67
C THR A 212 -8.21 8.16 4.47
N LEU A 213 -7.87 7.12 5.22
CA LEU A 213 -6.57 6.44 5.13
C LEU A 213 -6.30 5.95 3.70
N LEU A 214 -7.27 5.26 3.08
CA LEU A 214 -7.16 4.78 1.70
C LEU A 214 -7.06 5.92 0.66
N GLY A 215 -7.49 7.13 1.03
CA GLY A 215 -7.31 8.34 0.22
C GLY A 215 -5.84 8.78 0.14
N TYR A 216 -5.12 8.73 1.25
CA TYR A 216 -3.69 9.08 1.29
C TYR A 216 -2.84 8.14 0.44
N GLU A 217 -3.09 6.82 0.50
CA GLU A 217 -2.40 5.82 -0.30
C GLU A 217 -2.44 6.12 -1.81
N ARG A 218 -3.57 6.64 -2.31
CA ARG A 218 -3.78 6.87 -3.75
C ARG A 218 -3.15 8.15 -4.28
N GLY A 219 -2.96 9.16 -3.45
CA GLY A 219 -2.53 10.50 -3.88
C GLY A 219 -1.06 10.55 -4.25
N GLU A 220 -0.19 10.10 -3.37
CA GLU A 220 1.26 10.12 -3.56
C GLU A 220 1.71 9.15 -4.66
N ALA A 221 1.15 7.94 -4.67
CA ALA A 221 1.46 6.92 -5.66
C ALA A 221 1.23 7.41 -7.10
N ALA A 222 0.19 8.20 -7.35
CA ALA A 222 -0.09 8.72 -8.69
C ALA A 222 1.00 9.66 -9.21
N ALA A 223 1.72 10.37 -8.32
CA ALA A 223 2.78 11.28 -8.70
C ALA A 223 4.16 10.58 -8.83
N THR A 224 4.43 9.58 -8.00
CA THR A 224 5.76 8.96 -7.86
C THR A 224 5.93 7.68 -8.68
N LEU A 225 4.90 6.82 -8.76
CA LEU A 225 4.98 5.56 -9.52
C LEU A 225 5.35 5.72 -11.01
N PRO A 226 4.93 6.76 -11.75
CA PRO A 226 5.36 6.94 -13.13
C PRO A 226 6.88 7.03 -13.31
N ILE A 227 7.61 7.50 -12.28
CA ILE A 227 9.07 7.60 -12.28
C ILE A 227 9.68 6.19 -12.26
N ALA A 228 9.20 5.34 -11.35
CA ALA A 228 9.63 3.96 -11.26
C ALA A 228 9.32 3.17 -12.54
N PHE A 229 8.12 3.30 -13.08
CA PHE A 229 7.75 2.64 -14.34
C PHE A 229 8.53 3.16 -15.55
N ARG A 230 8.98 4.41 -15.53
CA ARG A 230 9.88 4.91 -16.56
C ARG A 230 11.23 4.22 -16.48
N THR A 231 11.80 4.09 -15.30
CA THR A 231 13.08 3.39 -15.07
C THR A 231 12.97 1.90 -15.44
N GLU A 232 11.86 1.25 -15.09
CA GLU A 232 11.57 -0.14 -15.49
C GLU A 232 11.53 -0.28 -17.01
N LEU A 233 10.84 0.62 -17.70
CA LEU A 233 10.75 0.62 -19.16
C LEU A 233 12.14 0.79 -19.81
N ASP A 234 12.97 1.70 -19.32
CA ASP A 234 14.30 1.93 -19.83
C ASP A 234 15.16 0.67 -19.70
N ARG A 235 15.03 -0.07 -18.58
CA ARG A 235 15.68 -1.38 -18.38
C ARG A 235 15.10 -2.48 -19.26
N LEU A 236 13.81 -2.48 -19.52
CA LEU A 236 13.18 -3.41 -20.44
C LEU A 236 13.68 -3.20 -21.88
N VAL A 237 13.87 -1.94 -22.28
CA VAL A 237 14.48 -1.59 -23.59
C VAL A 237 15.94 -2.09 -23.64
N GLU A 238 16.71 -1.90 -22.57
CA GLU A 238 18.09 -2.39 -22.49
C GLU A 238 18.17 -3.91 -22.50
N LEU A 239 17.24 -4.60 -21.81
CA LEU A 239 17.11 -6.04 -21.88
C LEU A 239 16.89 -6.51 -23.32
N ALA A 240 15.98 -5.88 -24.07
CA ALA A 240 15.72 -6.23 -25.45
C ALA A 240 16.97 -6.03 -26.35
N ARG A 241 17.75 -4.96 -26.14
CA ARG A 241 18.99 -4.68 -26.83
C ARG A 241 20.07 -5.72 -26.51
N SER A 242 20.30 -5.99 -25.23
CA SER A 242 21.32 -6.96 -24.77
C SER A 242 21.05 -8.38 -25.27
N ARG A 243 19.79 -8.69 -25.60
CA ARG A 243 19.35 -9.98 -26.16
C ARG A 243 19.26 -9.97 -27.70
N GLY A 244 19.61 -8.87 -28.37
CA GLY A 244 19.50 -8.74 -29.82
C GLY A 244 18.06 -8.83 -30.34
N ARG A 245 17.07 -8.50 -29.47
CA ARG A 245 15.63 -8.58 -29.79
C ARG A 245 15.02 -7.22 -30.10
N ASP A 246 15.79 -6.15 -30.03
CA ASP A 246 15.35 -4.78 -30.30
C ASP A 246 15.00 -4.52 -31.77
N GLY A 247 15.46 -5.36 -32.69
CA GLY A 247 15.08 -5.38 -34.11
C GLY A 247 13.77 -6.13 -34.42
N ASP A 248 13.25 -6.96 -33.50
CA ASP A 248 12.03 -7.75 -33.69
C ASP A 248 10.79 -6.83 -33.74
N PRO A 249 10.03 -6.82 -34.88
CA PRO A 249 8.89 -5.89 -35.01
C PRO A 249 7.81 -6.10 -33.93
N ALA A 250 7.56 -7.34 -33.49
CA ALA A 250 6.56 -7.64 -32.47
C ALA A 250 6.99 -7.07 -31.09
N ILE A 251 8.26 -7.24 -30.74
CA ILE A 251 8.82 -6.68 -29.50
C ILE A 251 8.83 -5.15 -29.57
N ARG A 252 9.23 -4.55 -30.68
CA ARG A 252 9.20 -3.10 -30.86
C ARG A 252 7.81 -2.50 -30.67
N GLN A 253 6.77 -3.13 -31.23
CA GLN A 253 5.38 -2.67 -31.05
C GLN A 253 4.95 -2.71 -29.57
N ARG A 254 5.32 -3.76 -28.85
CA ARG A 254 5.01 -3.88 -27.42
C ARG A 254 5.81 -2.89 -26.58
N LEU A 255 7.07 -2.62 -26.90
CA LEU A 255 7.86 -1.57 -26.25
C LEU A 255 7.27 -0.18 -26.49
N ALA A 256 6.81 0.10 -27.74
CA ALA A 256 6.14 1.36 -28.07
C ALA A 256 4.82 1.52 -27.29
N TRP A 257 4.07 0.42 -27.13
CA TRP A 257 2.87 0.40 -26.27
C TRP A 257 3.22 0.68 -24.81
N CYS A 258 4.27 0.06 -24.28
CA CYS A 258 4.76 0.31 -22.91
C CYS A 258 5.13 1.79 -22.73
N TYR A 259 5.90 2.34 -23.66
CA TYR A 259 6.27 3.77 -23.65
C TYR A 259 5.04 4.68 -23.61
N THR A 260 4.06 4.43 -24.48
CA THR A 260 2.80 5.20 -24.50
C THR A 260 2.08 5.15 -23.16
N LYS A 261 2.03 3.96 -22.52
CA LYS A 261 1.35 3.79 -21.22
C LYS A 261 2.08 4.53 -20.10
N VAL A 262 3.41 4.47 -20.07
CA VAL A 262 4.21 5.21 -19.07
C VAL A 262 4.02 6.71 -19.22
N GLU A 263 4.03 7.25 -20.46
CA GLU A 263 3.77 8.67 -20.69
C GLU A 263 2.36 9.08 -20.27
N ILE A 264 1.34 8.26 -20.55
CA ILE A 264 -0.03 8.52 -20.06
C ILE A 264 -0.06 8.56 -18.54
N MET A 265 0.59 7.61 -17.85
CA MET A 265 0.65 7.61 -16.38
C MET A 265 1.34 8.86 -15.84
N ARG A 266 2.41 9.34 -16.50
CA ARG A 266 3.07 10.60 -16.14
C ARG A 266 2.12 11.78 -16.21
N TYR A 267 1.33 11.91 -17.29
CA TYR A 267 0.34 12.99 -17.42
C TYR A 267 -0.82 12.85 -16.43
N LEU A 268 -1.27 11.62 -16.11
CA LEU A 268 -2.26 11.41 -15.05
C LEU A 268 -1.72 11.86 -13.67
N GLY A 269 -0.45 11.55 -13.38
CA GLY A 269 0.23 12.04 -12.18
C GLY A 269 0.29 13.56 -12.11
N MET A 270 0.67 14.22 -13.22
CA MET A 270 0.68 15.68 -13.30
C MET A 270 -0.70 16.31 -13.08
N ARG A 271 -1.77 15.69 -13.62
CA ARG A 271 -3.15 16.15 -13.36
C ARG A 271 -3.50 16.04 -11.87
N THR A 272 -3.15 14.95 -11.22
CA THR A 272 -3.37 14.76 -9.79
C THR A 272 -2.62 15.83 -8.99
N LEU A 273 -1.34 16.06 -9.30
CA LEU A 273 -0.54 17.11 -8.67
C LEU A 273 -1.15 18.51 -8.88
N THR A 274 -1.62 18.82 -10.09
CA THR A 274 -2.28 20.10 -10.38
C THR A 274 -3.52 20.32 -9.50
N ARG A 275 -4.30 19.27 -9.24
CA ARG A 275 -5.46 19.36 -8.32
C ARG A 275 -5.03 19.65 -6.88
N PHE A 276 -4.00 18.97 -6.40
CA PHE A 276 -3.45 19.29 -5.07
C PHE A 276 -2.98 20.74 -4.97
N LEU A 277 -2.27 21.23 -5.97
CA LEU A 277 -1.80 22.61 -6.01
C LEU A 277 -2.93 23.64 -6.06
N SER A 278 -4.10 23.27 -6.59
CA SER A 278 -5.31 24.10 -6.58
C SER A 278 -6.15 23.96 -5.29
N GLY A 279 -5.64 23.26 -4.27
CA GLY A 279 -6.32 23.06 -2.99
C GLY A 279 -7.41 21.97 -3.00
N SER A 280 -7.49 21.18 -4.08
CA SER A 280 -8.48 20.10 -4.20
C SER A 280 -7.85 18.74 -3.85
N GLN A 281 -8.59 17.89 -3.15
CA GLN A 281 -8.18 16.50 -2.94
C GLN A 281 -8.40 15.66 -4.22
N PRO A 282 -7.61 14.58 -4.43
CA PRO A 282 -7.88 13.63 -5.50
C PRO A 282 -9.29 13.06 -5.36
N GLY A 283 -10.02 13.05 -6.46
CA GLY A 283 -11.34 12.46 -6.51
C GLY A 283 -11.31 10.98 -6.94
N PRO A 284 -12.50 10.40 -7.22
CA PRO A 284 -12.63 9.00 -7.65
C PRO A 284 -11.89 8.69 -8.95
N GLU A 285 -11.50 9.69 -9.75
CA GLU A 285 -10.65 9.54 -10.93
C GLU A 285 -9.25 9.00 -10.63
N ALA A 286 -8.78 9.07 -9.38
CA ALA A 286 -7.54 8.39 -8.96
C ALA A 286 -7.58 6.88 -9.20
N SER A 287 -8.80 6.29 -9.24
CA SER A 287 -9.03 4.89 -9.60
C SER A 287 -8.55 4.55 -11.02
N ILE A 288 -8.56 5.51 -11.93
CA ILE A 288 -8.06 5.34 -13.31
C ILE A 288 -6.56 5.02 -13.29
N PHE A 289 -5.80 5.72 -12.44
CA PHE A 289 -4.36 5.49 -12.33
C PHE A 289 -4.06 4.05 -11.86
N LYS A 290 -4.79 3.56 -10.86
CA LYS A 290 -4.63 2.19 -10.35
C LYS A 290 -4.91 1.12 -11.43
N ILE A 291 -5.97 1.25 -12.20
CA ILE A 291 -6.27 0.35 -13.33
C ILE A 291 -5.11 0.39 -14.33
N PHE A 292 -4.67 1.60 -14.68
CA PHE A 292 -3.65 1.81 -15.70
C PHE A 292 -2.32 1.15 -15.37
N TRP A 293 -1.77 1.42 -14.16
CA TRP A 293 -0.46 0.89 -13.81
C TRP A 293 -0.50 -0.63 -13.61
N SER A 294 -1.56 -1.17 -12.98
CA SER A 294 -1.60 -2.60 -12.68
C SER A 294 -1.75 -3.46 -13.95
N GLU A 295 -2.53 -3.01 -14.92
CA GLU A 295 -2.68 -3.68 -16.22
C GLU A 295 -1.45 -3.49 -17.12
N TYR A 296 -0.81 -2.31 -17.06
CA TYR A 296 0.47 -2.07 -17.71
C TYR A 296 1.55 -3.02 -17.19
N HIS A 297 1.71 -3.08 -15.88
CA HIS A 297 2.79 -3.84 -15.24
C HIS A 297 2.73 -5.34 -15.55
N GLN A 298 1.53 -5.91 -15.63
CA GLN A 298 1.36 -7.28 -16.10
C GLN A 298 1.92 -7.47 -17.52
N LYS A 299 1.59 -6.58 -18.44
CA LYS A 299 2.01 -6.67 -19.85
C LYS A 299 3.48 -6.35 -20.07
N ALA A 300 4.04 -5.39 -19.31
CA ALA A 300 5.45 -5.05 -19.37
C ALA A 300 6.31 -6.21 -18.88
N THR A 301 5.92 -6.84 -17.77
CA THR A 301 6.64 -8.02 -17.24
C THR A 301 6.46 -9.27 -18.09
N GLU A 302 5.30 -9.48 -18.76
CA GLU A 302 5.11 -10.50 -19.80
C GLU A 302 6.10 -10.29 -20.96
N LEU A 303 6.24 -9.05 -21.41
CA LEU A 303 7.21 -8.73 -22.45
C LEU A 303 8.66 -9.05 -22.04
N ALA A 304 9.00 -8.76 -20.78
CA ALA A 304 10.33 -9.11 -20.25
C ALA A 304 10.59 -10.62 -20.31
N ILE A 305 9.63 -11.45 -19.92
CA ILE A 305 9.73 -12.91 -19.99
C ILE A 305 9.87 -13.37 -21.45
N ASP A 306 9.10 -12.81 -22.37
CA ASP A 306 9.20 -13.15 -23.81
C ASP A 306 10.54 -12.75 -24.40
N VAL A 307 11.15 -11.64 -23.96
CA VAL A 307 12.49 -11.22 -24.38
C VAL A 307 13.56 -12.16 -23.83
N LEU A 308 13.43 -12.62 -22.59
CA LEU A 308 14.33 -13.58 -21.95
C LEU A 308 14.22 -14.99 -22.58
N GLY A 309 13.03 -15.36 -23.09
CA GLY A 309 12.77 -16.70 -23.59
C GLY A 309 12.92 -17.76 -22.48
N PRO A 310 13.61 -18.90 -22.75
CA PRO A 310 13.77 -19.97 -21.75
C PRO A 310 14.43 -19.54 -20.44
N GLU A 311 15.27 -18.52 -20.46
CA GLU A 311 15.92 -17.99 -19.25
C GLU A 311 14.91 -17.33 -18.29
N GLY A 312 13.79 -16.84 -18.81
CA GLY A 312 12.69 -16.30 -18.00
C GLY A 312 12.01 -17.33 -17.11
N LEU A 313 12.25 -18.63 -17.31
CA LEU A 313 11.73 -19.70 -16.46
C LEU A 313 12.56 -19.89 -15.19
N VAL A 314 13.76 -19.32 -15.13
CA VAL A 314 14.67 -19.45 -13.99
C VAL A 314 14.72 -18.09 -13.27
N PRO A 315 14.13 -17.97 -12.07
CA PRO A 315 14.29 -16.77 -11.27
C PRO A 315 15.74 -16.55 -10.90
N THR A 316 16.34 -15.48 -11.42
CA THR A 316 17.70 -15.05 -11.08
C THR A 316 17.63 -13.73 -10.32
N GLY A 317 18.46 -13.55 -9.32
CA GLY A 317 18.38 -12.40 -8.44
C GLY A 317 17.36 -12.60 -7.31
N ARG A 318 17.14 -11.58 -6.52
CA ARG A 318 16.20 -11.63 -5.40
C ARG A 318 14.75 -11.48 -5.85
N PRO A 319 13.78 -12.02 -5.09
CA PRO A 319 12.37 -11.68 -5.31
C PRO A 319 12.14 -10.18 -5.02
N PRO A 320 11.15 -9.54 -5.64
CA PRO A 320 10.77 -8.17 -5.31
C PRO A 320 10.38 -8.08 -3.82
N ALA A 321 10.79 -7.00 -3.16
CA ALA A 321 10.65 -6.87 -1.72
C ALA A 321 9.24 -6.50 -1.27
N SER A 322 8.40 -5.93 -2.15
CA SER A 322 7.06 -5.50 -1.81
C SER A 322 6.15 -5.49 -3.02
N ALA A 323 4.86 -5.79 -2.79
CA ALA A 323 3.81 -5.67 -3.80
C ALA A 323 3.55 -4.21 -4.22
N PHE A 324 3.92 -3.24 -3.38
CA PHE A 324 3.66 -1.82 -3.58
C PHE A 324 4.89 -1.01 -3.99
N GLN A 325 6.07 -1.58 -3.84
CA GLN A 325 7.31 -0.90 -4.19
C GLN A 325 7.96 -1.63 -5.33
N THR A 326 8.23 -0.90 -6.38
CA THR A 326 9.05 -1.35 -7.49
C THR A 326 10.51 -1.42 -7.07
N ASP A 327 10.82 -2.38 -6.22
CA ASP A 327 12.19 -2.86 -6.06
C ASP A 327 12.55 -3.71 -7.29
N ASP A 328 12.00 -3.29 -8.39
CA ASP A 328 11.88 -3.95 -9.67
C ASP A 328 13.19 -3.93 -10.42
N PRO A 329 13.30 -4.74 -11.47
CA PRO A 329 14.37 -4.57 -12.45
C PRO A 329 14.46 -3.15 -13.01
N GLY A 330 13.38 -2.37 -12.92
CA GLY A 330 13.33 -0.96 -13.27
C GLY A 330 14.04 -0.03 -12.30
N ALA A 331 14.17 -0.36 -11.02
CA ALA A 331 14.88 0.49 -10.07
C ALA A 331 16.39 0.49 -10.34
N PRO A 332 17.07 1.66 -10.29
CA PRO A 332 18.51 1.72 -10.39
C PRO A 332 19.17 0.77 -9.38
N ASN A 333 20.17 0.02 -9.83
CA ASN A 333 20.88 -0.96 -9.01
C ASN A 333 20.04 -2.10 -8.41
N SER A 334 18.81 -2.32 -8.89
CA SER A 334 18.01 -3.46 -8.46
C SER A 334 18.60 -4.78 -8.92
N THR A 335 18.61 -5.76 -8.02
CA THR A 335 18.92 -7.17 -8.31
C THR A 335 17.66 -8.02 -8.42
N ALA A 336 16.48 -7.43 -8.38
CA ALA A 336 15.23 -8.15 -8.53
C ALA A 336 15.13 -8.83 -9.89
N SER A 337 14.64 -10.06 -9.92
CA SER A 337 14.51 -10.82 -11.16
C SER A 337 13.26 -10.41 -11.93
N TRP A 338 13.37 -10.37 -13.27
CA TRP A 338 12.20 -10.18 -14.14
C TRP A 338 11.14 -11.27 -13.94
N ALA A 339 11.55 -12.52 -13.69
CA ALA A 339 10.63 -13.60 -13.38
C ALA A 339 9.90 -13.38 -12.05
N GLY A 340 10.63 -12.95 -11.01
CA GLY A 340 10.02 -12.59 -9.72
C GLY A 340 9.03 -11.44 -9.85
N THR A 341 9.39 -10.39 -10.58
CA THR A 341 8.53 -9.25 -10.85
C THR A 341 7.29 -9.62 -11.68
N PHE A 342 7.45 -10.48 -12.68
CA PHE A 342 6.33 -11.03 -13.46
C PHE A 342 5.33 -11.79 -12.57
N LEU A 343 5.81 -12.64 -11.67
CA LEU A 343 4.95 -13.37 -10.74
C LEU A 343 4.23 -12.40 -9.79
N ASN A 344 4.95 -11.42 -9.24
CA ASN A 344 4.38 -10.43 -8.33
C ASN A 344 3.33 -9.54 -9.02
N ALA A 345 3.57 -9.13 -10.26
CA ALA A 345 2.66 -8.27 -11.03
C ALA A 345 1.27 -8.89 -11.23
N ARG A 346 1.12 -10.23 -11.12
CA ARG A 346 -0.19 -10.91 -11.24
C ARG A 346 -1.18 -10.42 -10.18
N ALA A 347 -0.71 -10.12 -8.98
CA ALA A 347 -1.55 -9.62 -7.89
C ALA A 347 -1.97 -8.16 -8.06
N GLY A 348 -1.26 -7.37 -8.86
CA GLY A 348 -1.50 -5.93 -9.03
C GLY A 348 -2.92 -5.54 -9.46
N THR A 349 -3.61 -6.39 -10.21
CA THR A 349 -5.02 -6.18 -10.61
C THR A 349 -6.04 -6.65 -9.57
N ILE A 350 -5.58 -7.22 -8.45
CA ILE A 350 -6.41 -7.82 -7.40
C ILE A 350 -6.40 -6.97 -6.13
N TYR A 351 -5.22 -6.71 -5.56
CA TYR A 351 -5.10 -5.96 -4.29
C TYR A 351 -5.39 -4.46 -4.47
N ALA A 352 -5.52 -3.72 -3.36
CA ALA A 352 -5.81 -2.28 -3.30
C ALA A 352 -7.05 -1.88 -4.15
N GLY A 353 -8.08 -2.73 -4.11
CA GLY A 353 -9.25 -2.65 -4.98
C GLY A 353 -9.00 -3.27 -6.35
N SER A 354 -9.71 -4.38 -6.66
CA SER A 354 -9.56 -5.08 -7.94
C SER A 354 -9.88 -4.16 -9.12
N SER A 355 -9.38 -4.53 -10.32
CA SER A 355 -9.70 -3.80 -11.55
C SER A 355 -11.21 -3.63 -11.76
N GLN A 356 -12.04 -4.61 -11.32
CA GLN A 356 -13.49 -4.54 -11.37
C GLN A 356 -14.04 -3.49 -10.41
N VAL A 357 -13.59 -3.51 -9.14
CA VAL A 357 -13.98 -2.50 -8.14
C VAL A 357 -13.59 -1.10 -8.59
N GLN A 358 -12.38 -0.93 -9.13
CA GLN A 358 -11.93 0.38 -9.62
C GLN A 358 -12.77 0.86 -10.81
N ARG A 359 -13.16 -0.05 -11.73
CA ARG A 359 -14.07 0.30 -12.85
C ARG A 359 -15.47 0.68 -12.37
N ASN A 360 -16.01 0.01 -11.34
CA ASN A 360 -17.28 0.40 -10.75
C ASN A 360 -17.18 1.81 -10.14
N ILE A 361 -16.11 2.13 -9.40
CA ILE A 361 -15.89 3.48 -8.86
C ILE A 361 -15.85 4.52 -9.98
N VAL A 362 -15.13 4.26 -11.07
CA VAL A 362 -15.08 5.17 -12.22
C VAL A 362 -16.45 5.29 -12.88
N GLY A 363 -17.14 4.18 -13.11
CA GLY A 363 -18.48 4.17 -13.70
C GLY A 363 -19.49 4.98 -12.90
N GLU A 364 -19.60 4.68 -11.61
CA GLU A 364 -20.58 5.29 -10.71
C GLU A 364 -20.26 6.74 -10.34
N MET A 365 -19.00 7.02 -9.97
CA MET A 365 -18.63 8.29 -9.34
C MET A 365 -18.01 9.31 -10.32
N VAL A 366 -17.42 8.86 -11.44
CA VAL A 366 -16.84 9.75 -12.45
C VAL A 366 -17.78 9.94 -13.63
N LEU A 367 -18.37 8.84 -14.14
CA LEU A 367 -19.24 8.86 -15.30
C LEU A 367 -20.73 9.02 -14.93
N GLY A 368 -21.10 8.93 -13.66
CA GLY A 368 -22.49 9.07 -13.19
C GLY A 368 -23.41 7.95 -13.63
N LEU A 369 -22.88 6.75 -13.94
CA LEU A 369 -23.68 5.60 -14.30
C LEU A 369 -24.51 5.10 -13.10
N GLY A 370 -25.64 4.49 -13.37
CA GLY A 370 -26.51 3.93 -12.33
C GLY A 370 -25.79 2.83 -11.53
N LYS A 371 -26.02 2.82 -10.23
CA LYS A 371 -25.56 1.74 -9.34
C LYS A 371 -26.44 0.51 -9.55
N GLU A 372 -25.82 -0.68 -9.49
CA GLU A 372 -26.60 -1.91 -9.40
C GLU A 372 -27.44 -1.94 -8.11
N PRO A 373 -28.66 -2.51 -8.15
CA PRO A 373 -29.47 -2.71 -6.96
C PRO A 373 -28.69 -3.55 -5.91
N ARG A 374 -28.63 -3.05 -4.70
CA ARG A 374 -27.94 -3.74 -3.60
C ARG A 374 -28.94 -4.47 -2.71
N ALA A 375 -28.73 -5.78 -2.54
CA ALA A 375 -29.49 -6.61 -1.60
C ALA A 375 -28.93 -6.56 -0.16
N ASP A 376 -27.86 -5.79 0.08
CA ASP A 376 -27.05 -5.78 1.31
C ASP A 376 -27.30 -4.53 2.21
N GLY A 377 -28.49 -3.94 2.14
CA GLY A 377 -28.87 -2.75 2.91
C GLY A 377 -29.32 -3.00 4.36
N GLY A 378 -29.42 -4.26 4.80
CA GLY A 378 -29.84 -4.66 6.14
C GLY A 378 -28.73 -4.61 7.22
N ALA A 379 -29.08 -5.07 8.42
CA ALA A 379 -28.11 -5.26 9.49
C ALA A 379 -27.06 -6.31 9.10
N TRP A 380 -25.81 -6.11 9.54
CA TRP A 380 -24.69 -6.99 9.15
C TRP A 380 -24.93 -8.45 9.59
N ASN A 381 -25.42 -8.66 10.82
CA ASN A 381 -25.71 -9.99 11.36
C ASN A 381 -26.81 -10.74 10.59
N GLU A 382 -27.78 -10.03 10.00
CA GLU A 382 -28.83 -10.63 9.18
C GLU A 382 -28.32 -11.08 7.82
N LEU A 383 -27.38 -10.30 7.23
CA LEU A 383 -26.76 -10.62 5.96
C LEU A 383 -25.83 -11.84 6.05
N ASN A 384 -25.26 -12.12 7.23
CA ASN A 384 -24.26 -13.17 7.47
C ASN A 384 -24.81 -14.40 8.24
N ARG A 385 -26.11 -14.51 8.43
CA ARG A 385 -26.78 -15.68 9.07
C ARG A 385 -26.89 -16.92 8.15
N ARG A 386 -26.31 -16.89 6.95
CA ARG A 386 -26.40 -18.00 5.99
C ARG A 386 -25.21 -18.94 6.05
#